data_76f693929250e59f27f6deb96691e3b8
#
_entry.id   76f693929250e59f27f6deb96691e3b8
#
_cell.length_a   1.000
_cell.length_b   1.000
_cell.length_c   1.000
_cell.angle_alpha   90.00
_cell.angle_beta   90.00
_cell.angle_gamma   90.00
#
_symmetry.space_group_name_H-M   'P 1'
#
loop_
_entity.id
_entity.type
_entity.pdbx_description
1 polymer ?
#
loop_
_entity_poly.entity_id
_entity_poly.type
_entity_poly.pdbx_seq_one_letter_code
_entity_poly.pdbx_strand_id
1 'polypeptide(L)'
;MFHQAVKFFLVSFSSFLLVLGISGCTEKEEKIYTWQLQSQATETSIDFKELKRFADNVKAMSGGRFLIKPHPGGVITGGPDIYNAVKERRVEMGNGWPNWWSGQHPAWALMNAGPFDFMNLDGSMMFFYAGEGQRLANELSSPDGLMWRPAWWAGMEFGLLSKTEITGLDDLHAKKIRIGPGLPGEVLAAAAGAYTLPTVPQEIRPALENGDLDAVEWTTAGGAWNLGLHDISKHAIVPAIWQPSVLADFLINKEAFDELPPDLQAILETAIKSYTLTTTLKAKTEDFEAFNLFLANDFNINTWSPEDIERWRIVSDSILDDYASRDPLSKKIIEKKQEFKEAYNNYYQWFGPYDK
;
A
#
# COMPACT_ATOMS: atom_id res chain seq x y z
N MET A 1 -68.52 -55.90 73.42
CA MET A 1 -68.76 -54.42 73.38
C MET A 1 -67.67 -53.72 72.61
N PHE A 2 -68.12 -53.01 71.69
CA PHE A 2 -67.38 -52.05 70.87
C PHE A 2 -66.39 -52.54 69.79
N HIS A 3 -66.93 -52.52 68.58
CA HIS A 3 -66.17 -52.47 67.31
C HIS A 3 -65.53 -51.15 67.10
N GLN A 4 -64.33 -51.14 66.60
CA GLN A 4 -63.84 -50.01 65.84
C GLN A 4 -63.19 -50.48 64.54
N ALA A 5 -63.78 -50.02 63.44
CA ALA A 5 -63.30 -50.19 62.06
C ALA A 5 -62.11 -49.28 61.77
N VAL A 6 -61.05 -49.86 61.26
CA VAL A 6 -59.93 -49.12 60.70
C VAL A 6 -60.14 -48.98 59.21
N LYS A 7 -60.32 -47.73 58.73
CA LYS A 7 -60.34 -47.44 57.33
C LYS A 7 -58.93 -47.28 56.79
N PHE A 8 -58.59 -48.15 55.83
CA PHE A 8 -57.37 -47.96 55.03
C PHE A 8 -57.57 -46.83 54.02
N PHE A 9 -56.66 -45.85 54.09
CA PHE A 9 -56.51 -44.79 53.09
C PHE A 9 -55.38 -45.21 52.15
N LEU A 10 -55.68 -45.53 50.89
CA LEU A 10 -54.73 -45.68 49.82
C LEU A 10 -54.31 -44.29 49.31
N VAL A 11 -53.08 -43.87 49.56
CA VAL A 11 -52.46 -42.72 48.99
C VAL A 11 -51.77 -43.14 47.66
N SER A 12 -52.36 -42.73 46.56
CA SER A 12 -51.78 -42.91 45.24
C SER A 12 -50.63 -41.91 45.06
N PHE A 13 -49.40 -42.40 44.99
CA PHE A 13 -48.21 -41.56 44.72
C PHE A 13 -48.03 -41.46 43.20
N SER A 14 -48.49 -40.35 42.63
CA SER A 14 -48.31 -40.07 41.21
C SER A 14 -46.91 -39.55 41.00
N SER A 15 -45.98 -40.40 40.49
CA SER A 15 -44.62 -40.04 40.13
C SER A 15 -44.65 -39.13 38.89
N PHE A 16 -44.46 -37.85 39.10
CA PHE A 16 -44.27 -36.85 38.03
C PHE A 16 -42.81 -36.95 37.58
N LEU A 17 -42.52 -37.69 36.51
CA LEU A 17 -41.21 -37.67 35.83
C LEU A 17 -41.02 -36.31 35.19
N LEU A 18 -40.20 -35.47 35.82
CA LEU A 18 -39.67 -34.21 35.23
C LEU A 18 -38.60 -34.61 34.22
N VAL A 19 -38.95 -34.68 32.94
CA VAL A 19 -37.99 -34.80 31.84
C VAL A 19 -37.30 -33.44 31.69
N LEU A 20 -36.15 -33.27 32.34
CA LEU A 20 -35.19 -32.21 32.06
C LEU A 20 -34.65 -32.43 30.63
N GLY A 21 -35.26 -31.77 29.68
CA GLY A 21 -34.70 -31.64 28.33
C GLY A 21 -33.38 -30.89 28.43
N ILE A 22 -32.28 -31.63 28.46
CA ILE A 22 -30.93 -31.10 28.21
C ILE A 22 -30.95 -30.71 26.73
N SER A 23 -31.34 -29.48 26.44
CA SER A 23 -31.01 -28.84 25.14
C SER A 23 -29.49 -28.74 25.08
N GLY A 24 -28.87 -29.80 24.56
CA GLY A 24 -27.47 -29.76 24.18
C GLY A 24 -27.34 -28.67 23.12
N CYS A 25 -26.87 -27.47 23.51
CA CYS A 25 -26.22 -26.60 22.59
C CYS A 25 -25.04 -27.37 21.99
N THR A 26 -25.25 -28.01 20.85
CA THR A 26 -24.12 -28.40 20.02
C THR A 26 -23.49 -27.06 19.61
N GLU A 27 -22.43 -26.68 20.30
CA GLU A 27 -21.54 -25.63 19.92
C GLU A 27 -21.10 -25.99 18.48
N LYS A 28 -21.68 -25.28 17.51
CA LYS A 28 -21.34 -25.48 16.12
C LYS A 28 -19.88 -25.03 16.04
N GLU A 29 -18.98 -25.96 15.80
CA GLU A 29 -17.56 -25.66 15.64
C GLU A 29 -17.44 -24.51 14.60
N GLU A 30 -17.06 -23.30 15.06
CA GLU A 30 -16.99 -22.15 14.21
C GLU A 30 -15.83 -22.33 13.23
N LYS A 31 -16.13 -22.26 11.92
CA LYS A 31 -15.13 -22.39 10.86
C LYS A 31 -14.10 -21.28 11.01
N ILE A 32 -12.83 -21.66 11.14
CA ILE A 32 -11.70 -20.75 11.16
C ILE A 32 -11.22 -20.55 9.72
N TYR A 33 -11.16 -19.29 9.29
CA TYR A 33 -10.59 -18.91 8.01
C TYR A 33 -9.14 -18.47 8.21
N THR A 34 -8.23 -19.02 7.42
CA THR A 34 -6.80 -18.68 7.51
C THR A 34 -6.31 -18.25 6.13
N TRP A 35 -5.82 -17.01 6.03
CA TRP A 35 -5.25 -16.45 4.83
C TRP A 35 -3.75 -16.24 4.94
N GLN A 36 -3.05 -16.44 3.84
CA GLN A 36 -1.66 -16.02 3.66
C GLN A 36 -1.66 -14.64 3.02
N LEU A 37 -0.86 -13.72 3.57
CA LEU A 37 -0.63 -12.40 3.00
C LEU A 37 0.84 -12.27 2.63
N GLN A 38 1.16 -12.17 1.34
CA GLN A 38 2.51 -11.89 0.87
C GLN A 38 2.70 -10.39 0.71
N SER A 39 3.63 -9.81 1.46
CA SER A 39 4.05 -8.42 1.29
C SER A 39 5.34 -8.33 0.48
N GLN A 40 5.58 -7.17 -0.12
CA GLN A 40 6.88 -6.79 -0.69
C GLN A 40 7.82 -6.15 0.36
N ALA A 41 7.30 -5.81 1.52
CA ALA A 41 7.99 -5.11 2.59
C ALA A 41 9.08 -5.96 3.26
N THR A 42 10.13 -5.33 3.74
CA THR A 42 11.15 -6.00 4.57
C THR A 42 10.63 -6.21 5.99
N GLU A 43 11.12 -7.23 6.68
CA GLU A 43 10.63 -7.56 8.04
C GLU A 43 10.81 -6.42 9.06
N THR A 44 11.80 -5.56 8.84
CA THR A 44 12.14 -4.45 9.75
C THR A 44 11.41 -3.15 9.43
N SER A 45 10.79 -3.05 8.26
CA SER A 45 10.10 -1.83 7.81
C SER A 45 8.85 -1.53 8.65
N ILE A 46 8.47 -0.27 8.67
CA ILE A 46 7.29 0.19 9.44
C ILE A 46 6.00 -0.45 8.93
N ASP A 47 5.83 -0.51 7.62
CA ASP A 47 4.64 -1.09 6.99
C ASP A 47 4.48 -2.57 7.32
N PHE A 48 5.57 -3.36 7.36
CA PHE A 48 5.49 -4.76 7.75
C PHE A 48 5.17 -4.95 9.24
N LYS A 49 5.73 -4.12 10.11
CA LYS A 49 5.37 -4.12 11.54
C LYS A 49 3.88 -3.82 11.73
N GLU A 50 3.34 -2.87 10.96
CA GLU A 50 1.91 -2.55 11.01
C GLU A 50 1.05 -3.64 10.34
N LEU A 51 1.55 -4.40 9.33
CA LEU A 51 0.86 -5.57 8.80
C LEU A 51 0.68 -6.68 9.86
N LYS A 52 1.67 -6.89 10.73
CA LYS A 52 1.51 -7.81 11.88
C LYS A 52 0.38 -7.35 12.80
N ARG A 53 0.32 -6.03 13.11
CA ARG A 53 -0.78 -5.47 13.92
C ARG A 53 -2.14 -5.56 13.22
N PHE A 54 -2.17 -5.34 11.90
CA PHE A 54 -3.38 -5.54 11.09
C PHE A 54 -3.90 -6.98 11.25
N ALA A 55 -3.04 -7.97 11.15
CA ALA A 55 -3.40 -9.38 11.34
C ALA A 55 -3.91 -9.66 12.76
N ASP A 56 -3.26 -9.11 13.79
CA ASP A 56 -3.69 -9.22 15.19
C ASP A 56 -5.06 -8.57 15.41
N ASN A 57 -5.32 -7.40 14.79
CA ASN A 57 -6.61 -6.72 14.86
C ASN A 57 -7.72 -7.54 14.19
N VAL A 58 -7.47 -8.11 13.00
CA VAL A 58 -8.43 -9.01 12.34
C VAL A 58 -8.75 -10.20 13.21
N LYS A 59 -7.75 -10.85 13.80
CA LYS A 59 -7.92 -11.97 14.75
C LYS A 59 -8.77 -11.53 15.95
N ALA A 60 -8.45 -10.41 16.57
CA ALA A 60 -9.16 -9.92 17.76
C ALA A 60 -10.62 -9.57 17.44
N MET A 61 -10.88 -8.80 16.38
CA MET A 61 -12.23 -8.40 15.98
C MET A 61 -13.10 -9.57 15.56
N SER A 62 -12.51 -10.62 15.00
CA SER A 62 -13.22 -11.83 14.56
C SER A 62 -13.43 -12.85 15.67
N GLY A 63 -12.96 -12.61 16.91
CA GLY A 63 -12.95 -13.62 17.98
C GLY A 63 -12.09 -14.84 17.64
N GLY A 64 -11.07 -14.69 16.78
CA GLY A 64 -10.21 -15.78 16.32
C GLY A 64 -10.73 -16.57 15.13
N ARG A 65 -11.89 -16.23 14.58
CA ARG A 65 -12.48 -16.90 13.41
C ARG A 65 -11.78 -16.58 12.10
N PHE A 66 -11.01 -15.46 12.04
CA PHE A 66 -10.26 -15.06 10.85
C PHE A 66 -8.82 -14.75 11.22
N LEU A 67 -7.90 -15.49 10.62
CA LEU A 67 -6.46 -15.40 10.85
C LEU A 67 -5.79 -14.99 9.54
N ILE A 68 -4.98 -13.94 9.57
CA ILE A 68 -4.11 -13.53 8.45
C ILE A 68 -2.66 -13.75 8.89
N LYS A 69 -1.85 -14.35 8.00
CA LYS A 69 -0.43 -14.62 8.24
C LYS A 69 0.40 -13.77 7.27
N PRO A 70 0.91 -12.60 7.70
CA PRO A 70 1.79 -11.78 6.88
C PRO A 70 3.16 -12.42 6.69
N HIS A 71 3.65 -12.40 5.46
CA HIS A 71 4.99 -12.83 5.07
C HIS A 71 5.76 -11.64 4.48
N PRO A 72 7.01 -11.39 4.92
CA PRO A 72 7.84 -10.35 4.32
C PRO A 72 8.27 -10.72 2.90
N GLY A 73 8.80 -9.76 2.18
CA GLY A 73 9.19 -9.92 0.78
C GLY A 73 10.12 -11.10 0.55
N GLY A 74 9.79 -11.91 -0.47
CA GLY A 74 10.58 -13.06 -0.89
C GLY A 74 10.34 -14.37 -0.12
N VAL A 75 9.44 -14.41 0.88
CA VAL A 75 9.19 -15.66 1.64
C VAL A 75 8.37 -16.66 0.84
N ILE A 76 7.24 -16.27 0.28
CA ILE A 76 6.44 -17.13 -0.61
C ILE A 76 6.78 -16.78 -2.06
N THR A 77 6.78 -15.49 -2.37
CA THR A 77 7.17 -14.92 -3.65
C THR A 77 7.60 -13.46 -3.45
N GLY A 78 8.09 -12.79 -4.49
CA GLY A 78 8.56 -11.40 -4.37
C GLY A 78 8.28 -10.55 -5.59
N GLY A 79 8.34 -9.24 -5.40
CA GLY A 79 8.20 -8.26 -6.45
C GLY A 79 6.90 -8.40 -7.26
N PRO A 80 6.97 -8.26 -8.58
CA PRO A 80 5.80 -8.32 -9.46
C PRO A 80 5.04 -9.64 -9.45
N ASP A 81 5.66 -10.77 -9.02
CA ASP A 81 5.00 -12.07 -8.99
C ASP A 81 3.94 -12.20 -7.87
N ILE A 82 3.90 -11.25 -6.93
CA ILE A 82 2.83 -11.18 -5.92
C ILE A 82 1.45 -11.11 -6.58
N TYR A 83 1.32 -10.35 -7.68
CA TYR A 83 0.07 -10.27 -8.44
C TYR A 83 -0.42 -11.66 -8.88
N ASN A 84 0.46 -12.44 -9.52
CA ASN A 84 0.12 -13.79 -9.99
C ASN A 84 -0.13 -14.74 -8.81
N ALA A 85 0.60 -14.59 -7.69
CA ALA A 85 0.37 -15.42 -6.51
C ALA A 85 -1.04 -15.24 -5.93
N VAL A 86 -1.57 -14.01 -5.93
CA VAL A 86 -2.95 -13.75 -5.50
C VAL A 86 -3.96 -14.22 -6.55
N LYS A 87 -3.71 -13.95 -7.85
CA LYS A 87 -4.57 -14.38 -8.95
C LYS A 87 -4.75 -15.91 -8.97
N GLU A 88 -3.66 -16.65 -8.81
CA GLU A 88 -3.62 -18.12 -8.79
C GLU A 88 -4.03 -18.70 -7.42
N ARG A 89 -4.36 -17.85 -6.46
CA ARG A 89 -4.70 -18.23 -5.10
C ARG A 89 -3.63 -19.08 -4.39
N ARG A 90 -2.34 -18.82 -4.71
CA ARG A 90 -1.22 -19.32 -3.90
C ARG A 90 -1.16 -18.62 -2.54
N VAL A 91 -1.66 -17.40 -2.50
CA VAL A 91 -1.97 -16.60 -1.31
C VAL A 91 -3.33 -15.92 -1.51
N GLU A 92 -4.06 -15.66 -0.45
CA GLU A 92 -5.36 -15.00 -0.52
C GLU A 92 -5.23 -13.48 -0.64
N MET A 93 -4.12 -12.92 -0.17
CA MET A 93 -3.90 -11.47 -0.14
C MET A 93 -2.46 -11.12 -0.48
N GLY A 94 -2.27 -10.04 -1.24
CA GLY A 94 -0.97 -9.47 -1.59
C GLY A 94 -0.88 -8.02 -1.15
N ASN A 95 0.32 -7.56 -0.83
CA ASN A 95 0.61 -6.15 -0.55
C ASN A 95 1.84 -5.71 -1.36
N GLY A 96 1.68 -4.67 -2.16
CA GLY A 96 2.75 -4.19 -3.05
C GLY A 96 2.52 -2.75 -3.50
N TRP A 97 3.01 -2.44 -4.68
CA TRP A 97 2.93 -1.14 -5.31
C TRP A 97 2.24 -1.27 -6.68
N PRO A 98 1.18 -0.49 -6.99
CA PRO A 98 0.45 -0.62 -8.24
C PRO A 98 1.31 -0.62 -9.51
N ASN A 99 2.34 0.23 -9.57
CA ASN A 99 3.23 0.28 -10.72
C ASN A 99 4.02 -1.01 -10.98
N TRP A 100 4.17 -1.89 -9.99
CA TRP A 100 4.80 -3.20 -10.16
C TRP A 100 3.94 -4.18 -10.95
N TRP A 101 2.64 -3.90 -11.03
CA TRP A 101 1.67 -4.69 -11.80
C TRP A 101 1.59 -4.29 -13.27
N SER A 102 2.37 -3.31 -13.74
CA SER A 102 2.34 -2.80 -15.13
C SER A 102 2.64 -3.87 -16.18
N GLY A 103 3.31 -4.96 -15.81
CA GLY A 103 3.46 -6.13 -16.67
C GLY A 103 2.15 -6.91 -16.93
N GLN A 104 1.12 -6.73 -16.10
CA GLN A 104 -0.20 -7.34 -16.29
C GLN A 104 -1.10 -6.45 -17.16
N HIS A 105 -1.04 -5.13 -16.93
CA HIS A 105 -1.72 -4.13 -17.73
C HIS A 105 -1.01 -2.78 -17.62
N PRO A 106 -0.75 -2.06 -18.73
CA PRO A 106 0.03 -0.80 -18.70
C PRO A 106 -0.59 0.26 -17.78
N ALA A 107 -1.91 0.33 -17.68
CA ALA A 107 -2.59 1.30 -16.83
C ALA A 107 -2.28 1.17 -15.32
N TRP A 108 -1.73 0.04 -14.87
CA TRP A 108 -1.24 -0.08 -13.49
C TRP A 108 -0.12 0.90 -13.17
N ALA A 109 0.70 1.27 -14.16
CA ALA A 109 1.72 2.31 -13.99
C ALA A 109 1.14 3.65 -13.53
N LEU A 110 -0.12 3.93 -13.90
CA LEU A 110 -0.84 5.16 -13.56
C LEU A 110 -1.59 5.09 -12.22
N MET A 111 -1.68 3.91 -11.59
CA MET A 111 -2.46 3.71 -10.35
C MET A 111 -1.66 3.92 -9.07
N ASN A 112 -0.35 4.15 -9.18
CA ASN A 112 0.47 4.68 -8.11
C ASN A 112 0.50 6.22 -8.21
N ALA A 113 1.57 6.88 -7.78
CA ALA A 113 1.83 8.27 -8.13
C ALA A 113 2.45 8.34 -9.52
N GLY A 114 1.89 9.16 -10.40
CA GLY A 114 2.50 9.55 -11.67
C GLY A 114 3.30 10.85 -11.54
N PRO A 115 4.01 11.25 -12.59
CA PRO A 115 4.73 12.52 -12.58
C PRO A 115 3.77 13.69 -12.37
N PHE A 116 4.15 14.63 -11.53
CA PHE A 116 3.31 15.77 -11.13
C PHE A 116 1.91 15.38 -10.62
N ASP A 117 1.73 14.18 -10.17
CA ASP A 117 0.46 13.70 -9.62
C ASP A 117 0.17 14.41 -8.28
N PHE A 118 -0.56 13.84 -7.38
CA PHE A 118 -0.89 14.51 -6.11
C PHE A 118 0.38 14.91 -5.34
N MET A 119 0.70 16.21 -5.31
CA MET A 119 1.86 16.76 -4.60
C MET A 119 1.64 16.87 -3.07
N ASN A 120 0.60 16.20 -2.56
CA ASN A 120 0.32 16.03 -1.14
C ASN A 120 -0.52 14.76 -0.92
N LEU A 121 -0.47 14.23 0.31
CA LEU A 121 -1.11 12.95 0.62
C LEU A 121 -2.63 13.03 0.64
N ASP A 122 -3.21 14.12 1.13
CA ASP A 122 -4.67 14.25 1.28
C ASP A 122 -5.37 14.25 -0.09
N GLY A 123 -4.81 14.92 -1.10
CA GLY A 123 -5.32 14.85 -2.47
C GLY A 123 -5.34 13.44 -3.03
N SER A 124 -4.24 12.69 -2.84
CA SER A 124 -4.18 11.30 -3.24
C SER A 124 -5.17 10.43 -2.48
N MET A 125 -5.24 10.56 -1.14
CA MET A 125 -6.20 9.81 -0.31
C MET A 125 -7.66 10.11 -0.71
N MET A 126 -7.99 11.37 -0.96
CA MET A 126 -9.33 11.76 -1.41
C MET A 126 -9.67 11.14 -2.77
N PHE A 127 -8.74 11.15 -3.74
CA PHE A 127 -8.97 10.52 -5.03
C PHE A 127 -9.26 9.03 -4.92
N PHE A 128 -8.48 8.29 -4.12
CA PHE A 128 -8.62 6.84 -4.00
C PHE A 128 -9.77 6.41 -3.10
N TYR A 129 -10.12 7.15 -2.04
CA TYR A 129 -11.19 6.75 -1.11
C TYR A 129 -12.55 7.38 -1.40
N ALA A 130 -12.59 8.62 -1.86
CA ALA A 130 -13.82 9.37 -2.09
C ALA A 130 -14.07 9.70 -3.57
N GLY A 131 -13.03 9.64 -4.39
CA GLY A 131 -13.11 9.83 -5.84
C GLY A 131 -13.17 8.51 -6.60
N GLU A 132 -12.63 8.53 -7.83
CA GLU A 132 -12.72 7.42 -8.78
C GLU A 132 -11.60 6.37 -8.61
N GLY A 133 -10.55 6.64 -7.83
CA GLY A 133 -9.31 5.86 -7.82
C GLY A 133 -9.51 4.39 -7.50
N GLN A 134 -10.21 4.05 -6.40
CA GLN A 134 -10.47 2.65 -6.04
C GLN A 134 -11.34 1.94 -7.08
N ARG A 135 -12.31 2.63 -7.69
CA ARG A 135 -13.17 2.06 -8.72
C ARG A 135 -12.34 1.72 -9.98
N LEU A 136 -11.50 2.64 -10.42
CA LEU A 136 -10.61 2.43 -11.58
C LEU A 136 -9.61 1.29 -11.34
N ALA A 137 -9.04 1.19 -10.15
CA ALA A 137 -8.17 0.07 -9.78
C ALA A 137 -8.91 -1.27 -9.78
N ASN A 138 -10.17 -1.32 -9.30
CA ASN A 138 -10.98 -2.52 -9.39
C ASN A 138 -11.41 -2.85 -10.83
N GLU A 139 -11.53 -1.86 -11.71
CA GLU A 139 -11.76 -2.09 -13.15
C GLU A 139 -10.56 -2.80 -13.80
N LEU A 140 -9.34 -2.52 -13.32
CA LEU A 140 -8.11 -3.20 -13.74
C LEU A 140 -7.98 -4.62 -13.16
N SER A 141 -8.31 -4.81 -11.89
CA SER A 141 -8.06 -6.06 -11.16
C SER A 141 -9.16 -7.11 -11.34
N SER A 142 -10.41 -6.69 -11.54
CA SER A 142 -11.56 -7.59 -11.58
C SER A 142 -11.57 -8.61 -12.73
N PRO A 143 -11.02 -8.33 -13.94
CA PRO A 143 -10.92 -9.33 -14.98
C PRO A 143 -10.05 -10.55 -14.58
N ASP A 144 -9.13 -10.35 -13.66
CA ASP A 144 -8.24 -11.39 -13.12
C ASP A 144 -8.79 -12.03 -11.82
N GLY A 145 -10.03 -11.75 -11.46
CA GLY A 145 -10.63 -12.26 -10.23
C GLY A 145 -10.06 -11.65 -8.95
N LEU A 146 -9.54 -10.43 -9.04
CA LEU A 146 -8.94 -9.72 -7.92
C LEU A 146 -9.79 -8.52 -7.50
N MET A 147 -9.73 -8.20 -6.21
CA MET A 147 -10.18 -6.95 -5.62
C MET A 147 -8.98 -6.11 -5.23
N TRP A 148 -9.05 -4.83 -5.49
CA TRP A 148 -8.01 -3.87 -5.11
C TRP A 148 -8.47 -2.96 -3.97
N ARG A 149 -7.56 -2.69 -3.02
CA ARG A 149 -7.76 -1.70 -1.97
C ARG A 149 -6.49 -0.88 -1.76
N PRO A 150 -6.59 0.43 -1.48
CA PRO A 150 -5.43 1.17 -1.02
C PRO A 150 -4.95 0.58 0.30
N ALA A 151 -3.64 0.39 0.43
CA ALA A 151 -3.03 -0.12 1.65
C ALA A 151 -2.54 1.01 2.54
N TRP A 152 -1.60 1.81 2.08
CA TRP A 152 -1.06 2.94 2.82
C TRP A 152 -0.26 3.86 1.90
N TRP A 153 -0.04 5.10 2.33
CA TRP A 153 0.82 6.05 1.64
C TRP A 153 2.15 6.15 2.34
N ALA A 154 3.24 5.91 1.60
CA ALA A 154 4.57 6.01 2.16
C ALA A 154 4.93 7.45 2.56
N GLY A 155 4.36 8.44 1.90
CA GLY A 155 4.64 9.84 2.09
C GLY A 155 4.99 10.52 0.78
N MET A 156 5.62 11.68 0.87
CA MET A 156 6.22 12.33 -0.28
C MET A 156 7.58 11.69 -0.55
N GLU A 157 7.81 11.22 -1.77
CA GLU A 157 9.09 10.65 -2.14
C GLU A 157 10.21 11.69 -2.01
N PHE A 158 11.33 11.26 -1.40
CA PHE A 158 12.43 12.16 -1.05
C PHE A 158 13.11 12.73 -2.29
N GLY A 159 13.42 11.87 -3.26
CA GLY A 159 14.14 12.25 -4.47
C GLY A 159 15.31 11.33 -4.76
N LEU A 160 16.42 11.86 -5.26
CA LEU A 160 17.63 11.09 -5.50
C LEU A 160 18.67 11.37 -4.43
N LEU A 161 19.29 10.29 -3.91
CA LEU A 161 20.47 10.36 -3.07
C LEU A 161 21.68 9.89 -3.86
N SER A 162 22.84 10.56 -3.66
CA SER A 162 24.08 10.27 -4.38
C SER A 162 25.32 10.56 -3.56
N LYS A 163 26.47 10.01 -3.99
CA LYS A 163 27.79 10.32 -3.43
C LYS A 163 28.33 11.66 -3.94
N THR A 164 27.94 12.03 -5.16
CA THR A 164 28.35 13.27 -5.82
C THR A 164 27.18 14.22 -5.90
N GLU A 165 27.45 15.50 -5.88
CA GLU A 165 26.42 16.51 -5.99
C GLU A 165 25.65 16.40 -7.30
N ILE A 166 24.33 16.56 -7.21
CA ILE A 166 23.40 16.68 -8.33
C ILE A 166 22.64 17.98 -8.12
N THR A 167 22.74 18.88 -9.09
CA THR A 167 22.15 20.22 -9.03
C THR A 167 20.98 20.39 -10.01
N GLY A 168 20.84 19.47 -10.98
CA GLY A 168 19.79 19.51 -12.00
C GLY A 168 19.79 18.29 -12.92
N LEU A 169 18.95 18.33 -13.94
CA LEU A 169 18.77 17.24 -14.91
C LEU A 169 20.03 16.91 -15.70
N ASP A 170 20.84 17.91 -16.00
CA ASP A 170 22.06 17.70 -16.82
C ASP A 170 23.11 16.86 -16.11
N ASP A 171 23.16 16.90 -14.77
CA ASP A 171 24.06 16.08 -13.97
C ASP A 171 23.69 14.59 -13.98
N LEU A 172 22.48 14.26 -14.39
CA LEU A 172 21.97 12.89 -14.44
C LEU A 172 22.25 12.20 -15.79
N HIS A 173 22.71 12.93 -16.79
CA HIS A 173 22.96 12.37 -18.12
C HIS A 173 23.95 11.20 -18.06
N ALA A 174 23.58 10.08 -18.68
CA ALA A 174 24.32 8.83 -18.69
C ALA A 174 24.65 8.22 -17.30
N LYS A 175 24.03 8.71 -16.21
CA LYS A 175 24.15 8.13 -14.87
C LYS A 175 23.32 6.86 -14.73
N LYS A 176 23.82 5.92 -13.94
CA LYS A 176 23.10 4.72 -13.54
C LYS A 176 22.31 5.00 -12.27
N ILE A 177 21.01 5.08 -12.39
CA ILE A 177 20.13 5.48 -11.31
C ILE A 177 19.19 4.34 -10.94
N ARG A 178 19.22 3.93 -9.68
CA ARG A 178 18.20 3.04 -9.16
C ARG A 178 16.89 3.80 -9.00
N ILE A 179 15.83 3.28 -9.60
CA ILE A 179 14.47 3.79 -9.46
C ILE A 179 13.48 2.64 -9.57
N GLY A 180 12.28 2.80 -9.02
CA GLY A 180 11.20 1.82 -9.17
C GLY A 180 10.85 1.54 -10.64
N PRO A 181 10.33 0.35 -10.96
CA PRO A 181 9.97 -0.03 -12.32
C PRO A 181 8.77 0.76 -12.87
N GLY A 182 8.64 0.79 -14.21
CA GLY A 182 7.52 1.40 -14.91
C GLY A 182 7.64 2.91 -15.08
N LEU A 183 6.53 3.62 -15.04
CA LEU A 183 6.41 5.03 -15.38
C LEU A 183 7.46 5.96 -14.72
N PRO A 184 7.81 5.83 -13.42
CA PRO A 184 8.84 6.66 -12.81
C PRO A 184 10.19 6.55 -13.52
N GLY A 185 10.61 5.31 -13.83
CA GLY A 185 11.86 5.04 -14.55
C GLY A 185 11.84 5.57 -15.99
N GLU A 186 10.72 5.44 -16.68
CA GLU A 186 10.55 5.93 -18.05
C GLU A 186 10.67 7.47 -18.10
N VAL A 187 10.00 8.16 -17.19
CA VAL A 187 10.03 9.62 -17.11
C VAL A 187 11.43 10.12 -16.76
N LEU A 188 12.10 9.51 -15.78
CA LEU A 188 13.47 9.89 -15.41
C LEU A 188 14.45 9.64 -16.57
N ALA A 189 14.39 8.49 -17.21
CA ALA A 189 15.24 8.18 -18.35
C ALA A 189 15.05 9.19 -19.50
N ALA A 190 13.81 9.52 -19.82
CA ALA A 190 13.50 10.44 -20.92
C ALA A 190 13.87 11.89 -20.60
N ALA A 191 13.66 12.35 -19.37
CA ALA A 191 13.95 13.74 -18.98
C ALA A 191 15.46 14.00 -18.81
N ALA A 192 16.19 13.05 -18.27
CA ALA A 192 17.59 13.21 -17.88
C ALA A 192 18.59 12.50 -18.81
N GLY A 193 18.15 11.59 -19.68
CA GLY A 193 19.06 10.73 -20.44
C GLY A 193 19.83 9.76 -19.54
N ALA A 194 19.24 9.36 -18.41
CA ALA A 194 19.82 8.45 -17.43
C ALA A 194 19.55 6.97 -17.78
N TYR A 195 20.37 6.06 -17.23
CA TYR A 195 20.12 4.63 -17.24
C TYR A 195 19.37 4.24 -15.96
N THR A 196 18.12 3.86 -16.06
CA THR A 196 17.28 3.49 -14.93
C THR A 196 17.32 1.98 -14.66
N LEU A 197 17.55 1.60 -13.40
CA LEU A 197 17.76 0.22 -12.97
C LEU A 197 16.82 -0.13 -11.81
N PRO A 198 15.86 -1.08 -11.99
CA PRO A 198 14.91 -1.47 -10.95
C PRO A 198 15.54 -2.49 -9.97
N THR A 199 16.58 -2.08 -9.26
CA THR A 199 17.32 -2.92 -8.30
C THR A 199 16.45 -3.21 -7.07
N VAL A 200 16.46 -4.47 -6.61
CA VAL A 200 15.74 -4.90 -5.40
C VAL A 200 16.34 -4.29 -4.12
N PRO A 201 15.55 -4.08 -3.05
CA PRO A 201 15.98 -3.32 -1.86
C PRO A 201 17.30 -3.79 -1.24
N GLN A 202 17.51 -5.10 -1.17
CA GLN A 202 18.69 -5.72 -0.54
C GLN A 202 20.00 -5.43 -1.29
N GLU A 203 19.90 -5.11 -2.58
CA GLU A 203 21.05 -4.86 -3.46
C GLU A 203 21.35 -3.35 -3.61
N ILE A 204 20.45 -2.46 -3.20
CA ILE A 204 20.57 -1.01 -3.41
C ILE A 204 21.83 -0.47 -2.71
N ARG A 205 21.96 -0.72 -1.39
CA ARG A 205 23.07 -0.19 -0.61
C ARG A 205 24.42 -0.71 -1.11
N PRO A 206 24.65 -2.02 -1.30
CA PRO A 206 25.90 -2.53 -1.88
C PRO A 206 26.21 -1.95 -3.25
N ALA A 207 25.25 -1.83 -4.15
CA ALA A 207 25.45 -1.30 -5.48
C ALA A 207 25.86 0.19 -5.47
N LEU A 208 25.28 1.01 -4.58
CA LEU A 208 25.70 2.40 -4.41
C LEU A 208 27.09 2.48 -3.76
N GLU A 209 27.40 1.65 -2.77
CA GLU A 209 28.73 1.57 -2.13
C GLU A 209 29.84 1.25 -3.14
N ASN A 210 29.61 0.25 -3.98
CA ASN A 210 30.57 -0.23 -4.99
C ASN A 210 30.70 0.70 -6.20
N GLY A 211 29.76 1.64 -6.43
CA GLY A 211 29.71 2.50 -7.61
C GLY A 211 29.09 1.83 -8.83
N ASP A 212 28.35 0.74 -8.65
CA ASP A 212 27.50 0.15 -9.69
C ASP A 212 26.28 1.03 -9.99
N LEU A 213 25.89 1.87 -9.01
CA LEU A 213 24.90 2.94 -9.11
C LEU A 213 25.54 4.28 -8.81
N ASP A 214 25.15 5.32 -9.54
CA ASP A 214 25.56 6.71 -9.30
C ASP A 214 24.62 7.43 -8.34
N ALA A 215 23.32 7.11 -8.42
CA ALA A 215 22.28 7.67 -7.55
C ALA A 215 21.16 6.66 -7.29
N VAL A 216 20.38 6.92 -6.24
CA VAL A 216 19.31 6.03 -5.78
C VAL A 216 18.07 6.86 -5.44
N GLU A 217 16.96 6.49 -6.03
CA GLU A 217 15.63 6.80 -5.50
C GLU A 217 15.22 5.66 -4.56
N TRP A 218 14.73 5.99 -3.37
CA TRP A 218 14.17 5.00 -2.46
C TRP A 218 13.13 5.63 -1.53
N THR A 219 11.89 5.52 -1.91
CA THR A 219 10.75 5.97 -1.13
C THR A 219 10.93 7.36 -0.48
N THR A 220 10.65 7.50 0.78
CA THR A 220 10.65 8.75 1.54
C THR A 220 11.95 8.96 2.32
N ALA A 221 12.09 10.09 3.00
CA ALA A 221 13.23 10.36 3.88
C ALA A 221 13.41 9.26 4.94
N GLY A 222 12.31 8.82 5.58
CA GLY A 222 12.33 7.73 6.56
C GLY A 222 12.76 6.40 5.95
N GLY A 223 12.24 6.07 4.76
CA GLY A 223 12.64 4.87 4.03
C GLY A 223 14.12 4.87 3.65
N ALA A 224 14.62 5.99 3.13
CA ALA A 224 16.02 6.15 2.76
C ALA A 224 16.97 6.09 3.98
N TRP A 225 16.57 6.70 5.09
CA TRP A 225 17.32 6.64 6.35
C TRP A 225 17.40 5.21 6.89
N ASN A 226 16.26 4.52 6.95
CA ASN A 226 16.17 3.14 7.45
C ASN A 226 16.94 2.14 6.59
N LEU A 227 17.08 2.39 5.29
CA LEU A 227 17.95 1.60 4.41
C LEU A 227 19.45 1.91 4.59
N GLY A 228 19.79 2.92 5.40
CA GLY A 228 21.18 3.31 5.68
C GLY A 228 21.85 4.05 4.52
N LEU A 229 21.08 4.68 3.62
CA LEU A 229 21.63 5.43 2.50
C LEU A 229 22.37 6.70 2.94
N HIS A 230 22.03 7.24 4.11
CA HIS A 230 22.69 8.39 4.74
C HIS A 230 24.16 8.14 5.11
N ASP A 231 24.56 6.89 5.29
CA ASP A 231 25.95 6.52 5.60
C ASP A 231 26.88 6.64 4.38
N ILE A 232 26.31 6.39 3.17
CA ILE A 232 27.07 6.23 1.93
C ILE A 232 26.83 7.34 0.91
N SER A 233 25.87 8.20 1.14
CA SER A 233 25.57 9.39 0.33
C SER A 233 25.63 10.64 1.20
N LYS A 234 25.91 11.80 0.58
CA LYS A 234 25.94 13.11 1.25
C LYS A 234 25.17 14.19 0.49
N HIS A 235 24.62 13.83 -0.66
CA HIS A 235 23.90 14.75 -1.53
C HIS A 235 22.50 14.19 -1.83
N ALA A 236 21.54 15.07 -1.91
CA ALA A 236 20.20 14.77 -2.38
C ALA A 236 19.68 15.86 -3.31
N ILE A 237 18.82 15.48 -4.25
CA ILE A 237 17.99 16.44 -5.00
C ILE A 237 16.52 16.06 -4.84
N VAL A 238 15.70 17.03 -4.41
CA VAL A 238 14.31 16.82 -3.99
C VAL A 238 13.37 17.83 -4.69
N PRO A 239 12.05 17.54 -4.75
CA PRO A 239 11.38 16.28 -4.49
C PRO A 239 11.44 15.31 -5.68
N ALA A 240 10.93 14.10 -5.52
CA ALA A 240 10.72 13.13 -6.61
C ALA A 240 9.53 13.55 -7.49
N ILE A 241 9.77 14.41 -8.48
CA ILE A 241 8.71 14.93 -9.39
C ILE A 241 8.04 13.79 -10.17
N TRP A 242 8.81 12.76 -10.52
CA TRP A 242 8.35 11.59 -11.29
C TRP A 242 7.35 10.70 -10.53
N GLN A 243 7.33 10.79 -9.20
CA GLN A 243 6.48 9.95 -8.34
C GLN A 243 6.28 10.60 -6.95
N PRO A 244 5.53 11.71 -6.83
CA PRO A 244 5.55 12.51 -5.61
C PRO A 244 4.90 11.84 -4.40
N SER A 245 3.77 11.15 -4.56
CA SER A 245 2.95 10.65 -3.45
C SER A 245 2.65 9.16 -3.60
N VAL A 246 3.54 8.33 -3.05
CA VAL A 246 3.53 6.88 -3.29
C VAL A 246 2.46 6.16 -2.48
N LEU A 247 1.69 5.34 -3.17
CA LEU A 247 0.63 4.51 -2.64
C LEU A 247 0.99 3.03 -2.76
N ALA A 248 0.97 2.31 -1.64
CA ALA A 248 0.95 0.85 -1.62
C ALA A 248 -0.49 0.33 -1.67
N ASP A 249 -0.66 -0.88 -2.17
CA ASP A 249 -1.97 -1.50 -2.34
C ASP A 249 -2.09 -2.87 -1.68
N PHE A 250 -3.35 -3.31 -1.55
CA PHE A 250 -3.72 -4.69 -1.33
C PHE A 250 -4.41 -5.24 -2.57
N LEU A 251 -3.93 -6.40 -3.01
CA LEU A 251 -4.64 -7.30 -3.91
C LEU A 251 -5.28 -8.40 -3.09
N ILE A 252 -6.56 -8.69 -3.32
CA ILE A 252 -7.32 -9.71 -2.60
C ILE A 252 -7.94 -10.64 -3.64
N ASN A 253 -7.75 -11.95 -3.47
CA ASN A 253 -8.43 -12.92 -4.30
C ASN A 253 -9.94 -12.84 -4.04
N LYS A 254 -10.72 -12.57 -5.09
CA LYS A 254 -12.17 -12.32 -5.01
C LYS A 254 -12.93 -13.54 -4.50
N GLU A 255 -12.55 -14.74 -4.94
CA GLU A 255 -13.19 -15.98 -4.51
C GLU A 255 -12.94 -16.23 -3.02
N ALA A 256 -11.69 -16.03 -2.55
CA ALA A 256 -11.37 -16.14 -1.13
C ALA A 256 -12.16 -15.13 -0.28
N PHE A 257 -12.34 -13.91 -0.78
CA PHE A 257 -13.16 -12.90 -0.11
C PHE A 257 -14.64 -13.31 -0.03
N ASP A 258 -15.20 -13.84 -1.12
CA ASP A 258 -16.61 -14.26 -1.19
C ASP A 258 -16.90 -15.48 -0.32
N GLU A 259 -15.90 -16.31 0.00
CA GLU A 259 -16.03 -17.42 0.95
C GLU A 259 -16.16 -16.97 2.41
N LEU A 260 -15.76 -15.73 2.71
CA LEU A 260 -15.91 -15.18 4.06
C LEU A 260 -17.37 -14.84 4.33
N PRO A 261 -17.90 -15.13 5.53
CA PRO A 261 -19.21 -14.64 5.93
C PRO A 261 -19.21 -13.09 6.02
N PRO A 262 -20.39 -12.43 5.86
CA PRO A 262 -20.47 -10.98 5.75
C PRO A 262 -19.83 -10.19 6.90
N ASP A 263 -19.87 -10.72 8.11
CA ASP A 263 -19.24 -10.09 9.27
C ASP A 263 -17.71 -10.11 9.17
N LEU A 264 -17.10 -11.19 8.67
CA LEU A 264 -15.67 -11.28 8.46
C LEU A 264 -15.22 -10.43 7.27
N GLN A 265 -16.04 -10.30 6.22
CA GLN A 265 -15.80 -9.34 5.13
C GLN A 265 -15.77 -7.90 5.68
N ALA A 266 -16.74 -7.52 6.51
CA ALA A 266 -16.81 -6.20 7.14
C ALA A 266 -15.62 -5.94 8.07
N ILE A 267 -15.18 -6.95 8.82
CA ILE A 267 -13.97 -6.89 9.66
C ILE A 267 -12.74 -6.61 8.80
N LEU A 268 -12.55 -7.34 7.70
CA LEU A 268 -11.40 -7.15 6.81
C LEU A 268 -11.38 -5.73 6.23
N GLU A 269 -12.49 -5.25 5.69
CA GLU A 269 -12.59 -3.89 5.12
C GLU A 269 -12.34 -2.80 6.18
N THR A 270 -12.78 -3.00 7.40
CA THR A 270 -12.54 -2.08 8.52
C THR A 270 -11.07 -2.11 8.95
N ALA A 271 -10.48 -3.28 9.04
CA ALA A 271 -9.08 -3.46 9.39
C ALA A 271 -8.14 -2.83 8.34
N ILE A 272 -8.46 -2.97 7.04
CA ILE A 272 -7.72 -2.33 5.95
C ILE A 272 -7.72 -0.81 6.14
N LYS A 273 -8.87 -0.18 6.36
CA LYS A 273 -8.97 1.27 6.59
C LYS A 273 -8.18 1.73 7.82
N SER A 274 -8.25 0.96 8.90
CA SER A 274 -7.47 1.24 10.12
C SER A 274 -5.97 1.12 9.87
N TYR A 275 -5.54 0.08 9.17
CA TYR A 275 -4.15 -0.11 8.74
C TYR A 275 -3.67 1.08 7.90
N THR A 276 -4.46 1.45 6.90
CA THR A 276 -4.14 2.56 5.99
C THR A 276 -3.86 3.85 6.75
N LEU A 277 -4.79 4.26 7.60
CA LEU A 277 -4.65 5.53 8.34
C LEU A 277 -3.47 5.48 9.31
N THR A 278 -3.36 4.41 10.09
CA THR A 278 -2.33 4.28 11.12
C THR A 278 -0.93 4.22 10.51
N THR A 279 -0.75 3.41 9.47
CA THR A 279 0.55 3.22 8.80
C THR A 279 0.98 4.50 8.10
N THR A 280 0.07 5.17 7.36
CA THR A 280 0.34 6.44 6.70
C THR A 280 0.80 7.52 7.68
N LEU A 281 0.09 7.69 8.80
CA LEU A 281 0.45 8.71 9.79
C LEU A 281 1.80 8.42 10.46
N LYS A 282 2.08 7.15 10.76
CA LYS A 282 3.38 6.75 11.34
C LYS A 282 4.53 6.96 10.36
N ALA A 283 4.37 6.53 9.10
CA ALA A 283 5.37 6.75 8.07
C ALA A 283 5.68 8.24 7.89
N LYS A 284 4.64 9.09 7.87
CA LYS A 284 4.82 10.54 7.78
C LYS A 284 5.55 11.13 8.99
N THR A 285 5.32 10.61 10.18
CA THR A 285 6.05 11.04 11.39
C THR A 285 7.52 10.64 11.30
N GLU A 286 7.82 9.40 10.89
CA GLU A 286 9.20 8.97 10.63
C GLU A 286 9.89 9.83 9.57
N ASP A 287 9.17 10.26 8.53
CA ASP A 287 9.73 11.13 7.50
C ASP A 287 10.18 12.48 8.03
N PHE A 288 9.38 13.10 8.89
CA PHE A 288 9.77 14.37 9.53
C PHE A 288 11.00 14.21 10.41
N GLU A 289 11.07 13.13 11.18
CA GLU A 289 12.22 12.83 12.04
C GLU A 289 13.46 12.55 11.18
N ALA A 290 13.35 11.73 10.15
CA ALA A 290 14.45 11.38 9.26
C ALA A 290 14.95 12.59 8.47
N PHE A 291 14.05 13.45 7.96
CA PHE A 291 14.46 14.66 7.26
C PHE A 291 15.27 15.60 8.14
N ASN A 292 14.86 15.77 9.40
CA ASN A 292 15.65 16.53 10.38
C ASN A 292 17.03 15.88 10.65
N LEU A 293 17.12 14.55 10.63
CA LEU A 293 18.40 13.86 10.75
C LEU A 293 19.29 14.08 9.51
N PHE A 294 18.73 14.09 8.29
CA PHE A 294 19.50 14.47 7.10
C PHE A 294 20.08 15.88 7.24
N LEU A 295 19.28 16.85 7.67
CA LEU A 295 19.74 18.23 7.91
C LEU A 295 20.83 18.30 8.99
N ALA A 296 20.66 17.56 10.09
CA ALA A 296 21.62 17.55 11.21
C ALA A 296 22.94 16.83 10.87
N ASN A 297 23.01 16.05 9.81
CA ASN A 297 24.22 15.32 9.36
C ASN A 297 24.87 15.96 8.13
N ASP A 298 24.70 17.26 7.95
CA ASP A 298 25.35 18.08 6.92
C ASP A 298 25.11 17.56 5.49
N PHE A 299 23.87 17.07 5.23
CA PHE A 299 23.49 16.69 3.88
C PHE A 299 23.34 17.94 3.00
N ASN A 300 23.92 17.89 1.82
CA ASN A 300 23.69 18.89 0.79
C ASN A 300 22.40 18.54 0.03
N ILE A 301 21.33 19.29 0.27
CA ILE A 301 20.01 19.06 -0.32
C ILE A 301 19.72 20.17 -1.34
N ASN A 302 19.71 19.78 -2.60
CA ASN A 302 19.35 20.65 -3.73
C ASN A 302 17.87 20.48 -4.09
N THR A 303 17.33 21.48 -4.80
CA THR A 303 15.99 21.44 -5.39
C THR A 303 16.08 21.69 -6.89
N TRP A 304 15.10 21.18 -7.63
CA TRP A 304 15.03 21.40 -9.07
C TRP A 304 14.85 22.88 -9.41
N SER A 305 15.56 23.35 -10.42
CA SER A 305 15.37 24.70 -10.96
C SER A 305 13.99 24.81 -11.64
N PRO A 306 13.42 26.03 -11.79
CA PRO A 306 12.20 26.21 -12.57
C PRO A 306 12.32 25.70 -14.02
N GLU A 307 13.52 25.81 -14.62
CA GLU A 307 13.82 25.31 -15.97
C GLU A 307 13.77 23.75 -16.00
N ASP A 308 14.36 23.08 -15.01
CA ASP A 308 14.29 21.63 -14.90
C ASP A 308 12.85 21.15 -14.65
N ILE A 309 12.08 21.86 -13.81
CA ILE A 309 10.67 21.55 -13.59
C ILE A 309 9.86 21.62 -14.89
N GLU A 310 10.12 22.61 -15.74
CA GLU A 310 9.45 22.69 -17.04
C GLU A 310 9.89 21.56 -17.98
N ARG A 311 11.17 21.20 -18.02
CA ARG A 311 11.67 20.03 -18.77
C ARG A 311 11.00 18.73 -18.29
N TRP A 312 10.88 18.54 -16.98
CA TRP A 312 10.15 17.43 -16.39
C TRP A 312 8.70 17.40 -16.86
N ARG A 313 8.02 18.56 -16.91
CA ARG A 313 6.61 18.66 -17.30
C ARG A 313 6.42 18.27 -18.77
N ILE A 314 7.20 18.85 -19.67
CA ILE A 314 7.12 18.56 -21.11
C ILE A 314 7.28 17.05 -21.37
N VAL A 315 8.28 16.43 -20.76
CA VAL A 315 8.53 14.98 -20.93
C VAL A 315 7.41 14.14 -20.32
N SER A 316 6.93 14.51 -19.14
CA SER A 316 5.85 13.81 -18.46
C SER A 316 4.56 13.83 -19.26
N ASP A 317 4.18 14.99 -19.79
CA ASP A 317 2.97 15.14 -20.61
C ASP A 317 3.06 14.27 -21.88
N SER A 318 4.23 14.28 -22.55
CA SER A 318 4.46 13.44 -23.74
C SER A 318 4.32 11.93 -23.44
N ILE A 319 4.83 11.47 -22.29
CA ILE A 319 4.71 10.05 -21.91
C ILE A 319 3.28 9.71 -21.52
N LEU A 320 2.58 10.58 -20.79
CA LEU A 320 1.18 10.35 -20.43
C LEU A 320 0.26 10.34 -21.66
N ASP A 321 0.51 11.22 -22.67
CA ASP A 321 -0.19 11.20 -23.95
C ASP A 321 0.01 9.89 -24.71
N ASP A 322 1.23 9.35 -24.67
CA ASP A 322 1.54 8.06 -25.28
C ASP A 322 0.77 6.92 -24.57
N TYR A 323 0.75 6.88 -23.24
CA TYR A 323 -0.09 5.92 -22.49
C TYR A 323 -1.57 6.05 -22.84
N ALA A 324 -2.10 7.28 -22.91
CA ALA A 324 -3.48 7.56 -23.28
C ALA A 324 -3.81 7.12 -24.72
N SER A 325 -2.85 7.24 -25.64
CA SER A 325 -3.03 6.89 -27.05
C SER A 325 -3.09 5.38 -27.30
N ARG A 326 -2.38 4.59 -26.47
CA ARG A 326 -2.22 3.15 -26.65
C ARG A 326 -3.33 2.34 -25.94
N ASP A 327 -3.88 2.85 -24.88
CA ASP A 327 -4.81 2.11 -24.04
C ASP A 327 -5.99 2.97 -23.54
N PRO A 328 -7.26 2.57 -23.84
CA PRO A 328 -8.43 3.33 -23.43
C PRO A 328 -8.60 3.48 -21.92
N LEU A 329 -8.15 2.48 -21.12
CA LEU A 329 -8.25 2.55 -19.67
C LEU A 329 -7.19 3.48 -19.08
N SER A 330 -5.98 3.47 -19.64
CA SER A 330 -4.93 4.46 -19.33
C SER A 330 -5.42 5.88 -19.59
N LYS A 331 -6.02 6.12 -20.75
CA LYS A 331 -6.64 7.42 -21.09
C LYS A 331 -7.66 7.85 -20.04
N LYS A 332 -8.59 6.97 -19.71
CA LYS A 332 -9.64 7.21 -18.71
C LYS A 332 -9.07 7.55 -17.34
N ILE A 333 -8.03 6.83 -16.89
CA ILE A 333 -7.36 7.09 -15.60
C ILE A 333 -6.72 8.48 -15.59
N ILE A 334 -5.97 8.82 -16.65
CA ILE A 334 -5.31 10.13 -16.79
C ILE A 334 -6.35 11.25 -16.74
N GLU A 335 -7.43 11.15 -17.54
CA GLU A 335 -8.51 12.14 -17.58
C GLU A 335 -9.16 12.31 -16.18
N LYS A 336 -9.49 11.21 -15.49
CA LYS A 336 -10.12 11.28 -14.16
C LYS A 336 -9.20 11.83 -13.08
N LYS A 337 -7.91 11.53 -13.13
CA LYS A 337 -6.92 12.16 -12.24
C LYS A 337 -6.81 13.65 -12.51
N GLN A 338 -6.77 14.06 -13.77
CA GLN A 338 -6.68 15.46 -14.14
C GLN A 338 -7.92 16.26 -13.72
N GLU A 339 -9.13 15.75 -14.01
CA GLU A 339 -10.40 16.36 -13.55
C GLU A 339 -10.40 16.56 -12.02
N PHE A 340 -9.97 15.54 -11.27
CA PHE A 340 -9.91 15.61 -9.81
C PHE A 340 -8.88 16.64 -9.34
N LYS A 341 -7.67 16.65 -9.92
CA LYS A 341 -6.60 17.60 -9.59
C LYS A 341 -7.01 19.05 -9.85
N GLU A 342 -7.70 19.32 -10.95
CA GLU A 342 -8.22 20.64 -11.26
C GLU A 342 -9.23 21.10 -10.19
N ALA A 343 -10.18 20.25 -9.82
CA ALA A 343 -11.15 20.54 -8.77
C ALA A 343 -10.49 20.76 -7.40
N TYR A 344 -9.55 19.88 -7.05
CA TYR A 344 -8.78 19.96 -5.81
C TYR A 344 -7.96 21.25 -5.74
N ASN A 345 -7.22 21.60 -6.80
CA ASN A 345 -6.41 22.82 -6.86
C ASN A 345 -7.26 24.08 -6.83
N ASN A 346 -8.41 24.07 -7.52
CA ASN A 346 -9.37 25.20 -7.48
C ASN A 346 -9.90 25.45 -6.07
N TYR A 347 -10.18 24.38 -5.31
CA TYR A 347 -10.59 24.52 -3.91
C TYR A 347 -9.45 25.12 -3.07
N TYR A 348 -8.25 24.56 -3.15
CA TYR A 348 -7.12 24.97 -2.31
C TYR A 348 -6.49 26.32 -2.71
N GLN A 349 -6.82 26.90 -3.87
CA GLN A 349 -6.54 28.32 -4.15
C GLN A 349 -7.16 29.26 -3.12
N TRP A 350 -8.34 28.90 -2.62
CA TRP A 350 -9.09 29.70 -1.66
C TRP A 350 -8.80 29.37 -0.20
N PHE A 351 -8.42 28.13 0.04
CA PHE A 351 -8.23 27.56 1.39
C PHE A 351 -6.80 27.03 1.61
N GLY A 352 -5.87 27.42 0.75
CA GLY A 352 -4.48 27.02 0.83
C GLY A 352 -3.72 27.66 1.99
N PRO A 353 -2.45 27.30 2.21
CA PRO A 353 -1.71 27.74 3.39
C PRO A 353 -1.56 29.26 3.44
N TYR A 354 -2.02 29.86 4.53
CA TYR A 354 -1.96 31.29 4.80
C TYR A 354 -0.81 31.67 5.73
N ASP A 355 -0.02 30.71 6.14
CA ASP A 355 1.10 30.79 7.08
C ASP A 355 2.47 30.92 6.40
N LYS A 356 2.50 31.59 5.22
CA LYS A 356 3.73 31.93 4.48
C LYS A 356 4.29 33.25 4.91
#